data_7ad1b6aebb509ed4af2768585d39b4c7
#
_entry.id   7ad1b6aebb509ed4af2768585d39b4c7
#
_cell.length_a   1.000
_cell.length_b   1.000
_cell.length_c   1.000
_cell.angle_alpha   90.00
_cell.angle_beta   90.00
_cell.angle_gamma   90.00
#
_symmetry.space_group_name_H-M   'P 1'
#
loop_
_entity.id
_entity.type
_entity.pdbx_description
1 polymer ?
#
loop_
_entity_poly.entity_id
_entity_poly.type
_entity_poly.pdbx_seq_one_letter_code
_entity_poly.pdbx_strand_id
1 'polypeptide(L)'
;ICRALTVTDGLFSHRVVVTRHADVASLCHAQNVPVILHDKPFRNDTIRLGLDEVTRNGDISGCLFCPGDQPLLSRETIINIIDAFLADNKKIIRPAFQNTPSAPVLFPSWAFSELFSLPEGKGGGFVAKKYPERIQLVPVQDEYELKDVDTQKDLLILLNRFKYQLM
;
A
#
# COMPACT_ATOMS: atom_id res chain seq x y z
N ILE A 1 1.05 0.04 -11.29
CA ILE A 1 1.29 -1.24 -10.60
C ILE A 1 2.76 -1.68 -10.69
N CYS A 2 3.42 -1.61 -11.85
CA CYS A 2 4.81 -2.12 -12.01
C CYS A 2 5.78 -1.53 -10.99
N ARG A 3 5.65 -0.24 -10.68
CA ARG A 3 6.50 0.39 -9.65
C ARG A 3 6.28 -0.22 -8.28
N ALA A 4 5.01 -0.41 -7.85
CA ALA A 4 4.69 -1.04 -6.57
C ALA A 4 5.28 -2.46 -6.49
N LEU A 5 5.21 -3.24 -7.56
CA LEU A 5 5.82 -4.57 -7.62
C LEU A 5 7.35 -4.52 -7.47
N THR A 6 8.01 -3.57 -8.16
CA THR A 6 9.47 -3.42 -8.09
C THR A 6 9.95 -3.00 -6.70
N VAL A 7 9.31 -2.00 -6.09
CA VAL A 7 9.79 -1.46 -4.79
C VAL A 7 9.52 -2.40 -3.62
N THR A 8 8.56 -3.32 -3.75
CA THR A 8 8.23 -4.32 -2.72
C THR A 8 8.90 -5.68 -2.95
N ASP A 9 9.63 -5.85 -4.06
CA ASP A 9 10.20 -7.14 -4.41
C ASP A 9 11.22 -7.64 -3.38
N GLY A 10 11.07 -8.91 -2.97
CA GLY A 10 11.96 -9.55 -1.99
C GLY A 10 11.90 -9.01 -0.57
N LEU A 11 10.97 -8.09 -0.24
CA LEU A 11 10.87 -7.50 1.11
C LEU A 11 9.87 -8.20 2.03
N PHE A 12 8.99 -9.03 1.50
CA PHE A 12 7.89 -9.66 2.24
C PHE A 12 7.87 -11.17 2.02
N SER A 13 7.51 -11.93 3.05
CA SER A 13 7.34 -13.39 2.97
C SER A 13 6.18 -13.79 2.04
N HIS A 14 5.13 -12.97 2.02
CA HIS A 14 3.95 -13.17 1.17
C HIS A 14 3.60 -11.87 0.46
N ARG A 15 3.23 -11.98 -0.80
CA ARG A 15 2.80 -10.85 -1.62
C ARG A 15 1.68 -11.29 -2.55
N VAL A 16 0.59 -10.53 -2.59
CA VAL A 16 -0.53 -10.73 -3.50
C VAL A 16 -1.02 -9.40 -4.04
N VAL A 17 -1.39 -9.37 -5.29
CA VAL A 17 -2.11 -8.23 -5.90
C VAL A 17 -3.59 -8.56 -5.93
N VAL A 18 -4.43 -7.63 -5.49
CA VAL A 18 -5.89 -7.76 -5.58
C VAL A 18 -6.41 -6.65 -6.47
N THR A 19 -7.06 -7.01 -7.55
CA THR A 19 -7.47 -6.05 -8.59
C THR A 19 -8.81 -6.41 -9.22
N ARG A 20 -9.49 -5.40 -9.79
CA ARG A 20 -10.66 -5.58 -10.66
C ARG A 20 -10.32 -5.45 -12.14
N HIS A 21 -9.08 -5.18 -12.47
CA HIS A 21 -8.60 -4.87 -13.82
C HIS A 21 -7.84 -6.06 -14.41
N ALA A 22 -8.35 -6.63 -15.50
CA ALA A 22 -7.77 -7.81 -16.15
C ALA A 22 -6.38 -7.53 -16.73
N ASP A 23 -6.12 -6.32 -17.21
CA ASP A 23 -4.81 -5.87 -17.69
C ASP A 23 -3.76 -5.84 -16.56
N VAL A 24 -4.14 -5.36 -15.37
CA VAL A 24 -3.28 -5.42 -14.19
C VAL A 24 -3.00 -6.87 -13.80
N ALA A 25 -4.01 -7.75 -13.81
CA ALA A 25 -3.81 -9.16 -13.53
C ALA A 25 -2.85 -9.82 -14.52
N SER A 26 -2.98 -9.51 -15.80
CA SER A 26 -2.06 -10.00 -16.84
C SER A 26 -0.62 -9.56 -16.62
N LEU A 27 -0.39 -8.31 -16.22
CA LEU A 27 0.94 -7.80 -15.86
C LEU A 27 1.54 -8.52 -14.65
N CYS A 28 0.71 -8.83 -13.63
CA CYS A 28 1.16 -9.58 -12.46
C CYS A 28 1.54 -11.02 -12.82
N HIS A 29 0.73 -11.70 -13.63
CA HIS A 29 1.05 -13.05 -14.13
C HIS A 29 2.37 -13.09 -14.91
N ALA A 30 2.61 -12.09 -15.78
CA ALA A 30 3.86 -11.99 -16.53
C ALA A 30 5.10 -11.82 -15.65
N GLN A 31 4.92 -11.34 -14.40
CA GLN A 31 5.99 -11.18 -13.40
C GLN A 31 5.98 -12.27 -12.31
N ASN A 32 5.19 -13.33 -12.49
CA ASN A 32 5.00 -14.41 -11.51
C ASN A 32 4.56 -13.91 -10.12
N VAL A 33 3.75 -12.85 -10.07
CA VAL A 33 3.19 -12.33 -8.82
C VAL A 33 1.79 -12.89 -8.63
N PRO A 34 1.47 -13.52 -7.48
CA PRO A 34 0.12 -13.95 -7.16
C PRO A 34 -0.89 -12.82 -7.29
N VAL A 35 -2.02 -13.10 -7.95
CA VAL A 35 -3.05 -12.09 -8.18
C VAL A 35 -4.45 -12.65 -7.97
N ILE A 36 -5.30 -11.87 -7.32
CA ILE A 36 -6.73 -12.14 -7.17
C ILE A 36 -7.47 -11.13 -8.04
N LEU A 37 -8.07 -11.63 -9.14
CA LEU A 37 -8.99 -10.85 -9.95
C LEU A 37 -10.41 -11.04 -9.41
N HIS A 38 -11.13 -9.93 -9.17
CA HIS A 38 -12.49 -9.98 -8.65
C HIS A 38 -13.38 -8.89 -9.28
N ASP A 39 -14.69 -9.00 -9.10
CA ASP A 39 -15.71 -8.08 -9.61
C ASP A 39 -16.47 -7.32 -8.50
N LYS A 40 -16.11 -7.56 -7.23
CA LYS A 40 -16.77 -6.93 -6.09
C LYS A 40 -16.60 -5.40 -6.13
N PRO A 41 -17.65 -4.62 -5.79
CA PRO A 41 -17.68 -3.19 -6.06
C PRO A 41 -16.87 -2.34 -5.07
N PHE A 42 -16.63 -2.81 -3.85
CA PHE A 42 -16.15 -1.95 -2.77
C PHE A 42 -14.67 -2.17 -2.42
N ARG A 43 -14.01 -1.10 -1.96
CA ARG A 43 -12.60 -1.12 -1.53
C ARG A 43 -12.35 -2.09 -0.36
N ASN A 44 -13.30 -2.21 0.57
CA ASN A 44 -13.20 -3.15 1.67
C ASN A 44 -13.15 -4.62 1.21
N ASP A 45 -13.77 -4.95 0.07
CA ASP A 45 -13.68 -6.30 -0.49
C ASP A 45 -12.27 -6.63 -0.97
N THR A 46 -11.62 -5.68 -1.65
CA THR A 46 -10.21 -5.79 -2.06
C THR A 46 -9.29 -6.04 -0.86
N ILE A 47 -9.50 -5.28 0.24
CA ILE A 47 -8.73 -5.43 1.48
C ILE A 47 -8.94 -6.81 2.09
N ARG A 48 -10.20 -7.26 2.21
CA ARG A 48 -10.54 -8.57 2.77
C ARG A 48 -9.93 -9.72 1.98
N LEU A 49 -10.07 -9.71 0.65
CA LEU A 49 -9.52 -10.74 -0.22
C LEU A 49 -8.00 -10.84 -0.09
N GLY A 50 -7.31 -9.71 -0.09
CA GLY A 50 -5.86 -9.69 0.06
C GLY A 50 -5.39 -10.16 1.44
N LEU A 51 -6.06 -9.70 2.49
CA LEU A 51 -5.72 -10.09 3.86
C LEU A 51 -6.01 -11.57 4.11
N ASP A 52 -7.14 -12.09 3.64
CA ASP A 52 -7.49 -13.52 3.72
C ASP A 52 -6.43 -14.40 3.05
N GLU A 53 -5.98 -14.00 1.86
CA GLU A 53 -4.94 -14.74 1.12
C GLU A 53 -3.62 -14.80 1.89
N VAL A 54 -3.13 -13.67 2.38
CA VAL A 54 -1.82 -13.64 3.05
C VAL A 54 -1.83 -14.25 4.44
N THR A 55 -2.99 -14.31 5.11
CA THR A 55 -3.15 -14.94 6.44
C THR A 55 -3.48 -16.43 6.39
N ARG A 56 -3.86 -16.96 5.22
CA ARG A 56 -4.30 -18.35 5.06
C ARG A 56 -3.23 -19.38 5.42
N ASN A 57 -1.97 -19.08 5.17
CA ASN A 57 -0.86 -20.03 5.29
C ASN A 57 -0.01 -19.84 6.55
N GLY A 58 -0.47 -19.10 7.53
CA GLY A 58 0.23 -18.94 8.80
C GLY A 58 0.03 -17.58 9.48
N ASP A 59 0.60 -17.49 10.66
CA ASP A 59 0.56 -16.26 11.44
C ASP A 59 1.54 -15.23 10.84
N ILE A 60 1.02 -14.06 10.50
CA ILE A 60 1.80 -12.90 10.09
C ILE A 60 1.69 -11.79 11.13
N SER A 61 2.81 -11.12 11.42
CA SER A 61 2.88 -10.06 12.42
C SER A 61 2.24 -8.75 11.95
N GLY A 62 2.23 -8.51 10.63
CA GLY A 62 1.65 -7.32 10.01
C GLY A 62 1.47 -7.47 8.51
N CYS A 63 0.70 -6.55 7.92
CA CYS A 63 0.42 -6.51 6.48
C CYS A 63 0.55 -5.09 5.94
N LEU A 64 1.35 -4.91 4.90
CA LEU A 64 1.47 -3.64 4.16
C LEU A 64 0.42 -3.59 3.04
N PHE A 65 -0.45 -2.58 3.09
CA PHE A 65 -1.37 -2.25 2.00
C PHE A 65 -0.74 -1.15 1.13
N CYS A 66 -0.24 -1.56 -0.03
CA CYS A 66 0.46 -0.68 -0.96
C CYS A 66 -0.44 -0.39 -2.18
N PRO A 67 -0.78 0.88 -2.46
CA PRO A 67 -1.49 1.26 -3.68
C PRO A 67 -0.68 0.96 -4.93
N GLY A 68 -1.37 0.65 -6.04
CA GLY A 68 -0.74 0.39 -7.33
C GLY A 68 -0.54 1.64 -8.20
N ASP A 69 -1.02 2.78 -7.76
CA ASP A 69 -1.12 4.06 -8.47
C ASP A 69 -0.18 5.17 -7.96
N GLN A 70 0.78 4.81 -7.09
CA GLN A 70 1.86 5.70 -6.62
C GLN A 70 3.16 5.42 -7.39
N PRO A 71 3.35 6.00 -8.57
CA PRO A 71 4.47 5.63 -9.46
C PRO A 71 5.84 6.11 -9.00
N LEU A 72 5.90 7.05 -8.06
CA LEU A 72 7.15 7.58 -7.51
C LEU A 72 7.53 7.01 -6.15
N LEU A 73 6.69 6.13 -5.59
CA LEU A 73 6.99 5.46 -4.33
C LEU A 73 8.37 4.78 -4.39
N SER A 74 9.22 5.07 -3.40
CA SER A 74 10.59 4.55 -3.37
C SER A 74 10.67 3.25 -2.57
N ARG A 75 11.70 2.45 -2.90
CA ARG A 75 12.04 1.27 -2.10
C ARG A 75 12.52 1.65 -0.70
N GLU A 76 13.21 2.77 -0.58
CA GLU A 76 13.71 3.30 0.69
C GLU A 76 12.55 3.59 1.65
N THR A 77 11.49 4.25 1.17
CA THR A 77 10.28 4.49 1.98
C THR A 77 9.64 3.19 2.46
N ILE A 78 9.58 2.15 1.62
CA ILE A 78 9.07 0.83 2.04
C ILE A 78 9.96 0.22 3.13
N ILE A 79 11.28 0.27 2.98
CA ILE A 79 12.23 -0.22 3.98
C ILE A 79 12.06 0.53 5.30
N ASN A 80 11.99 1.87 5.26
CA ASN A 80 11.79 2.68 6.46
C ASN A 80 10.47 2.36 7.18
N ILE A 81 9.40 2.04 6.46
CA ILE A 81 8.12 1.58 7.03
C ILE A 81 8.30 0.22 7.72
N ILE A 82 9.02 -0.71 7.09
CA ILE A 82 9.30 -2.04 7.66
C ILE A 82 10.15 -1.89 8.93
N ASP A 83 11.21 -1.10 8.89
CA ASP A 83 12.11 -0.89 10.04
C ASP A 83 11.38 -0.26 11.22
N ALA A 84 10.52 0.74 10.95
CA ALA A 84 9.67 1.34 11.98
C ALA A 84 8.71 0.31 12.61
N PHE A 85 8.15 -0.59 11.80
CA PHE A 85 7.29 -1.66 12.28
C PHE A 85 8.06 -2.70 13.10
N LEU A 86 9.27 -3.07 12.67
CA LEU A 86 10.11 -4.01 13.41
C LEU A 86 10.57 -3.43 14.75
N ALA A 87 10.73 -2.11 14.86
CA ALA A 87 11.06 -1.43 16.12
C ALA A 87 9.87 -1.41 17.10
N ASP A 88 8.64 -1.23 16.61
CA ASP A 88 7.40 -1.33 17.41
C ASP A 88 6.26 -1.93 16.59
N ASN A 89 6.12 -3.24 16.65
CA ASN A 89 5.11 -3.99 15.91
C ASN A 89 3.68 -3.85 16.43
N LYS A 90 3.44 -2.94 17.37
CA LYS A 90 2.10 -2.58 17.88
C LYS A 90 1.58 -1.31 17.20
N LYS A 91 2.39 -0.61 16.42
CA LYS A 91 2.01 0.62 15.74
C LYS A 91 1.51 0.36 14.32
N ILE A 92 0.58 1.21 13.88
CA ILE A 92 0.21 1.36 12.47
C ILE A 92 1.22 2.32 11.86
N ILE A 93 1.98 1.86 10.86
CA ILE A 93 3.04 2.67 10.25
C ILE A 93 2.54 3.29 8.96
N ARG A 94 2.77 4.58 8.80
CA ARG A 94 2.38 5.35 7.60
C ARG A 94 3.50 6.30 7.18
N PRO A 95 3.78 6.43 5.87
CA PRO A 95 4.64 7.51 5.41
C PRO A 95 3.90 8.84 5.52
N ALA A 96 4.65 9.92 5.73
CA ALA A 96 4.08 11.27 5.83
C ALA A 96 5.01 12.31 5.22
N PHE A 97 4.43 13.26 4.49
CA PHE A 97 5.12 14.48 4.09
C PHE A 97 4.59 15.64 4.95
N GLN A 98 5.50 16.39 5.60
CA GLN A 98 5.14 17.50 6.52
C GLN A 98 4.01 17.14 7.51
N ASN A 99 4.13 15.95 8.13
CA ASN A 99 3.14 15.38 9.07
C ASN A 99 1.76 15.01 8.46
N THR A 100 1.59 15.13 7.15
CA THR A 100 0.38 14.66 6.46
C THR A 100 0.55 13.20 6.07
N PRO A 101 -0.17 12.26 6.75
CA PRO A 101 -0.01 10.84 6.50
C PRO A 101 -0.68 10.40 5.19
N SER A 102 -0.03 9.49 4.49
CA SER A 102 -0.53 8.89 3.25
C SER A 102 -0.47 7.35 3.27
N ALA A 103 -0.69 6.75 2.11
CA ALA A 103 -0.39 5.36 1.81
C ALA A 103 1.07 5.25 1.30
N PRO A 104 1.67 4.05 1.35
CA PRO A 104 1.14 2.78 1.86
C PRO A 104 0.93 2.76 3.38
N VAL A 105 0.17 1.79 3.88
CA VAL A 105 -0.08 1.65 5.33
C VAL A 105 0.25 0.23 5.78
N LEU A 106 1.11 0.09 6.77
CA LEU A 106 1.39 -1.18 7.41
C LEU A 106 0.55 -1.30 8.68
N PHE A 107 -0.28 -2.34 8.73
CA PHE A 107 -1.10 -2.67 9.88
C PHE A 107 -0.54 -3.86 10.62
N PRO A 108 -0.42 -3.79 11.96
CA PRO A 108 -0.11 -4.93 12.81
C PRO A 108 -1.28 -5.94 12.86
N SER A 109 -0.97 -7.20 13.21
CA SER A 109 -1.95 -8.28 13.23
C SER A 109 -3.16 -8.01 14.14
N TRP A 110 -3.00 -7.24 15.24
CA TRP A 110 -4.14 -6.89 16.09
C TRP A 110 -5.22 -6.07 15.35
N ALA A 111 -4.87 -5.37 14.26
CA ALA A 111 -5.81 -4.58 13.47
C ALA A 111 -6.57 -5.41 12.40
N PHE A 112 -6.23 -6.67 12.20
CA PHE A 112 -6.81 -7.49 11.13
C PHE A 112 -8.31 -7.73 11.30
N SER A 113 -8.79 -7.95 12.53
CA SER A 113 -10.22 -8.10 12.81
C SER A 113 -11.01 -6.85 12.41
N GLU A 114 -10.45 -5.66 12.65
CA GLU A 114 -11.05 -4.38 12.23
C GLU A 114 -11.06 -4.23 10.70
N LEU A 115 -9.99 -4.68 10.03
CA LEU A 115 -9.89 -4.64 8.57
C LEU A 115 -10.87 -5.63 7.91
N PHE A 116 -11.07 -6.80 8.50
CA PHE A 116 -12.10 -7.76 8.06
C PHE A 116 -13.52 -7.23 8.27
N SER A 117 -13.73 -6.40 9.30
CA SER A 117 -15.04 -5.82 9.67
C SER A 117 -15.30 -4.45 9.04
N LEU A 118 -14.48 -4.01 8.07
CA LEU A 118 -14.66 -2.72 7.41
C LEU A 118 -16.07 -2.57 6.80
N PRO A 119 -16.77 -1.44 7.07
CA PRO A 119 -18.01 -1.13 6.37
C PRO A 119 -17.81 -0.96 4.86
N GLU A 120 -18.87 -1.10 4.10
CA GLU A 120 -18.86 -0.90 2.64
C GLU A 120 -18.23 0.44 2.24
N GLY A 121 -17.39 0.41 1.22
CA GLY A 121 -16.70 1.58 0.68
C GLY A 121 -15.57 2.15 1.57
N LYS A 122 -15.38 1.64 2.79
CA LYS A 122 -14.28 2.09 3.65
C LYS A 122 -12.99 1.33 3.35
N GLY A 123 -11.87 2.04 3.53
CA GLY A 123 -10.52 1.48 3.40
C GLY A 123 -9.77 1.49 4.74
N GLY A 124 -8.51 1.05 4.74
CA GLY A 124 -7.68 0.97 5.94
C GLY A 124 -7.54 2.29 6.72
N GLY A 125 -7.63 3.44 6.05
CA GLY A 125 -7.66 4.74 6.71
C GLY A 125 -8.80 4.92 7.72
N PHE A 126 -9.92 4.17 7.55
CA PHE A 126 -11.01 4.17 8.53
C PHE A 126 -10.57 3.51 9.85
N VAL A 127 -9.82 2.41 9.78
CA VAL A 127 -9.26 1.75 10.97
C VAL A 127 -8.19 2.64 11.62
N ALA A 128 -7.26 3.18 10.83
CA ALA A 128 -6.21 4.05 11.36
C ALA A 128 -6.76 5.26 12.14
N LYS A 129 -7.86 5.85 11.70
CA LYS A 129 -8.52 6.98 12.38
C LYS A 129 -9.11 6.63 13.74
N LYS A 130 -9.41 5.37 14.01
CA LYS A 130 -9.91 4.92 15.34
C LYS A 130 -8.82 4.89 16.41
N TYR A 131 -7.55 4.79 15.98
CA TYR A 131 -6.39 4.57 16.86
C TYR A 131 -5.26 5.58 16.59
N PRO A 132 -5.53 6.90 16.69
CA PRO A 132 -4.54 7.93 16.35
C PRO A 132 -3.27 7.82 17.21
N GLU A 133 -3.38 7.38 18.45
CA GLU A 133 -2.26 7.17 19.40
C GLU A 133 -1.36 5.98 19.00
N ARG A 134 -1.86 5.09 18.15
CA ARG A 134 -1.11 3.93 17.63
C ARG A 134 -0.51 4.18 16.26
N ILE A 135 -0.64 5.36 15.69
CA ILE A 135 -0.02 5.71 14.42
C ILE A 135 1.41 6.18 14.68
N GLN A 136 2.35 5.61 13.93
CA GLN A 136 3.72 6.12 13.80
C GLN A 136 3.92 6.59 12.37
N LEU A 137 4.43 7.81 12.23
CA LEU A 137 4.73 8.40 10.92
C LEU A 137 6.21 8.20 10.56
N VAL A 138 6.44 7.83 9.31
CA VAL A 138 7.76 7.75 8.68
C VAL A 138 7.89 8.95 7.72
N PRO A 139 8.81 9.89 7.97
CA PRO A 139 8.91 11.08 7.13
C PRO A 139 9.45 10.72 5.74
N VAL A 140 8.86 11.31 4.71
CA VAL A 140 9.40 11.32 3.34
C VAL A 140 9.85 12.72 2.97
N GLN A 141 10.87 12.83 2.12
CA GLN A 141 11.44 14.12 1.74
C GLN A 141 10.71 14.77 0.56
N ASP A 142 10.05 13.98 -0.25
CA ASP A 142 9.36 14.43 -1.46
C ASP A 142 7.87 14.05 -1.42
N GLU A 143 6.99 15.07 -1.45
CA GLU A 143 5.53 14.85 -1.44
C GLU A 143 5.05 14.00 -2.62
N TYR A 144 5.73 14.08 -3.77
CA TYR A 144 5.32 13.37 -4.98
C TYR A 144 5.51 11.86 -4.88
N GLU A 145 6.36 11.42 -3.95
CA GLU A 145 6.52 9.99 -3.65
C GLU A 145 5.20 9.35 -3.19
N LEU A 146 4.36 10.12 -2.51
CA LEU A 146 3.09 9.68 -1.93
C LEU A 146 1.86 10.08 -2.77
N LYS A 147 2.05 10.65 -3.96
CA LYS A 147 0.92 11.08 -4.81
C LYS A 147 0.40 9.94 -5.67
N ASP A 148 -0.91 9.77 -5.60
CA ASP A 148 -1.65 8.89 -6.51
C ASP A 148 -1.77 9.52 -7.89
N VAL A 149 -1.83 8.70 -8.94
CA VAL A 149 -2.11 9.12 -10.32
C VAL A 149 -3.46 8.58 -10.73
N ASP A 150 -4.51 9.37 -10.48
CA ASP A 150 -5.90 9.02 -10.79
C ASP A 150 -6.35 9.57 -12.14
N THR A 151 -5.73 10.67 -12.62
CA THR A 151 -6.15 11.39 -13.82
C THR A 151 -4.97 11.64 -14.78
N GLN A 152 -5.30 11.93 -16.05
CA GLN A 152 -4.29 12.38 -17.02
C GLN A 152 -3.57 13.66 -16.59
N LYS A 153 -4.24 14.53 -15.83
CA LYS A 153 -3.65 15.74 -15.28
C LYS A 153 -2.56 15.39 -14.26
N ASP A 154 -2.81 14.41 -13.37
CA ASP A 154 -1.81 13.96 -12.40
C ASP A 154 -0.59 13.39 -13.11
N LEU A 155 -0.82 12.58 -14.15
CA LEU A 155 0.26 12.04 -14.97
C LEU A 155 1.10 13.15 -15.63
N LEU A 156 0.47 14.17 -16.20
CA LEU A 156 1.17 15.31 -16.81
C LEU A 156 2.01 16.09 -15.80
N ILE A 157 1.51 16.29 -14.58
CA ILE A 157 2.25 16.93 -13.51
C ILE A 157 3.53 16.16 -13.20
N LEU A 158 3.44 14.83 -13.07
CA LEU A 158 4.59 13.97 -12.82
C LEU A 158 5.59 13.98 -13.98
N LEU A 159 5.12 13.85 -15.23
CA LEU A 159 5.98 13.85 -16.41
C LEU A 159 6.75 15.18 -16.58
N ASN A 160 6.11 16.31 -16.28
CA ASN A 160 6.78 17.61 -16.30
C ASN A 160 7.90 17.67 -15.26
N ARG A 161 7.69 17.14 -14.05
CA ARG A 161 8.72 17.09 -13.01
C ARG A 161 9.96 16.31 -13.48
N PHE A 162 9.79 15.16 -14.13
CA PHE A 162 10.92 14.38 -14.66
C PHE A 162 11.72 15.15 -15.72
N LYS A 163 11.07 15.94 -16.56
CA LYS A 163 11.79 16.78 -17.55
C LYS A 163 12.71 17.80 -16.91
N TYR A 164 12.32 18.38 -15.77
CA TYR A 164 13.15 19.36 -15.05
C TYR A 164 14.26 18.74 -14.19
N GLN A 165 14.19 17.46 -13.88
CA GLN A 165 15.27 16.74 -13.17
C GLN A 165 16.36 16.22 -14.10
N LEU A 166 16.12 16.17 -15.42
CA LEU A 166 17.06 15.71 -16.45
C LEU A 166 17.77 16.87 -17.19
N MET A 167 17.48 18.11 -16.84
CA MET A 167 18.14 19.33 -17.33
C MET A 167 19.07 19.92 -16.26
#